data_ae728308c78972149506f3122a7b2c7f
#
_entry.id   ae728308c78972149506f3122a7b2c7f
#
_cell.length_a   1.000
_cell.length_b   1.000
_cell.length_c   1.000
_cell.angle_alpha   90.00
_cell.angle_beta   90.00
_cell.angle_gamma   90.00
#
_symmetry.space_group_name_H-M   'P 1'
#
loop_
_entity.id
_entity.type
_entity.pdbx_description
1 polymer ?
#
loop_
_entity_poly.entity_id
_entity_poly.type
_entity_poly.pdbx_seq_one_letter_code
_entity_poly.pdbx_strand_id
1 'polypeptide(L)'
;IFFFYLIIESLKKSSFIYKLKITSVLSVFIFLNKITLLLAFLVPIYLLIKNFKINSIINRTNIFSLIFLTLFLVKNFLLTGCLAFPIEQSCFQKVFWFNDNNKYAAKYVRMENEAWTKSWPDQIDLKKNHSDYISDLGWIKTWKKNHGIVIIKKLSPFLTFLTLVFVI
;
A
#
# COMPACT_ATOMS: atom_id res chain seq x y z
N ILE A 1 -4.38 -5.62 -9.87
CA ILE A 1 -5.63 -5.47 -10.65
C ILE A 1 -6.42 -4.27 -10.13
N PHE A 2 -6.83 -4.20 -8.86
CA PHE A 2 -7.63 -3.10 -8.31
C PHE A 2 -6.98 -1.71 -8.45
N PHE A 3 -5.66 -1.60 -8.32
CA PHE A 3 -4.95 -0.34 -8.49
C PHE A 3 -5.02 0.16 -9.94
N PHE A 4 -4.89 -0.72 -10.93
CA PHE A 4 -5.08 -0.37 -12.34
C PHE A 4 -6.51 0.09 -12.63
N TYR A 5 -7.51 -0.61 -12.08
CA TYR A 5 -8.90 -0.23 -12.22
C TYR A 5 -9.17 1.17 -11.64
N LEU A 6 -8.58 1.49 -10.50
CA LEU A 6 -8.65 2.82 -9.88
C LEU A 6 -8.11 3.92 -10.80
N ILE A 7 -6.97 3.68 -11.45
CA ILE A 7 -6.39 4.64 -12.42
C ILE A 7 -7.31 4.79 -13.62
N ILE A 8 -7.76 3.69 -14.22
CA ILE A 8 -8.66 3.71 -15.38
C ILE A 8 -9.94 4.47 -15.07
N GLU A 9 -10.56 4.23 -13.91
CA GLU A 9 -11.77 4.94 -13.49
C GLU A 9 -11.53 6.44 -13.32
N SER A 10 -10.36 6.86 -12.84
CA SER A 10 -10.01 8.26 -12.71
C SER A 10 -9.91 9.00 -14.06
N LEU A 11 -9.56 8.27 -15.13
CA LEU A 11 -9.37 8.81 -16.49
C LEU A 11 -10.64 8.81 -17.35
N LYS A 12 -11.66 8.04 -17.01
CA LYS A 12 -12.93 7.98 -17.77
C LYS A 12 -13.59 9.37 -17.91
N LYS A 13 -14.25 9.62 -19.03
CA LYS A 13 -15.12 10.80 -19.24
C LYS A 13 -16.44 10.61 -18.47
N SER A 14 -16.42 10.77 -17.18
CA SER A 14 -17.59 10.68 -16.30
C SER A 14 -17.68 11.90 -15.39
N SER A 15 -18.84 12.09 -14.72
CA SER A 15 -19.00 13.22 -13.81
C SER A 15 -17.97 13.15 -12.67
N PHE A 16 -17.50 14.31 -12.21
CA PHE A 16 -16.54 14.42 -11.13
C PHE A 16 -17.00 13.68 -9.85
N ILE A 17 -18.28 13.84 -9.48
CA ILE A 17 -18.85 13.20 -8.29
C ILE A 17 -18.80 11.68 -8.41
N TYR A 18 -19.11 11.14 -9.59
CA TYR A 18 -19.05 9.69 -9.83
C TYR A 18 -17.63 9.16 -9.70
N LYS A 19 -16.65 9.83 -10.32
CA LYS A 19 -15.23 9.48 -10.18
C LYS A 19 -14.78 9.47 -8.74
N LEU A 20 -15.09 10.53 -8.00
CA LEU A 20 -14.71 10.66 -6.60
C LEU A 20 -15.29 9.53 -5.75
N LYS A 21 -16.57 9.18 -5.94
CA LYS A 21 -17.20 8.07 -5.23
C LYS A 21 -16.48 6.75 -5.45
N ILE A 22 -16.26 6.38 -6.71
CA ILE A 22 -15.63 5.09 -7.05
C ILE A 22 -14.18 5.05 -6.59
N THR A 23 -13.41 6.10 -6.85
CA THR A 23 -11.99 6.12 -6.47
C THR A 23 -11.81 6.12 -4.96
N SER A 24 -12.68 6.78 -4.19
CA SER A 24 -12.65 6.75 -2.72
C SER A 24 -12.93 5.35 -2.18
N VAL A 25 -14.00 4.68 -2.66
CA VAL A 25 -14.32 3.29 -2.25
C VAL A 25 -13.19 2.33 -2.59
N LEU A 26 -12.67 2.42 -3.82
CA LEU A 26 -11.56 1.55 -4.25
C LEU A 26 -10.30 1.78 -3.44
N SER A 27 -9.98 3.04 -3.13
CA SER A 27 -8.79 3.36 -2.32
C SER A 27 -8.91 2.80 -0.91
N VAL A 28 -10.07 2.95 -0.28
CA VAL A 28 -10.35 2.35 1.04
C VAL A 28 -10.26 0.83 0.96
N PHE A 29 -10.91 0.20 -0.01
CA PHE A 29 -10.85 -1.26 -0.19
C PHE A 29 -9.41 -1.75 -0.38
N ILE A 30 -8.61 -1.09 -1.22
CA ILE A 30 -7.20 -1.42 -1.45
C ILE A 30 -6.40 -1.31 -0.15
N PHE A 31 -6.60 -0.24 0.61
CA PHE A 31 -5.92 0.00 1.88
C PHE A 31 -6.30 -1.03 2.95
N LEU A 32 -7.59 -1.38 3.06
CA LEU A 32 -8.08 -2.38 4.01
C LEU A 32 -7.49 -3.78 3.73
N ASN A 33 -7.23 -4.09 2.45
CA ASN A 33 -6.58 -5.34 2.08
C ASN A 33 -5.06 -5.33 2.34
N LYS A 34 -4.40 -4.21 2.06
CA LYS A 34 -2.95 -4.08 2.25
C LYS A 34 -2.59 -2.65 2.62
N ILE A 35 -2.29 -2.43 3.90
CA ILE A 35 -1.99 -1.12 4.47
C ILE A 35 -0.82 -0.38 3.78
N THR A 36 0.12 -1.14 3.19
CA THR A 36 1.25 -0.58 2.43
C THR A 36 0.81 0.12 1.14
N LEU A 37 -0.43 -0.10 0.68
CA LEU A 37 -1.01 0.55 -0.50
C LEU A 37 -1.69 1.88 -0.18
N LEU A 38 -1.21 2.58 0.85
CA LEU A 38 -1.66 3.94 1.23
C LEU A 38 -1.62 4.92 0.04
N LEU A 39 -0.70 4.73 -0.90
CA LEU A 39 -0.59 5.53 -2.13
C LEU A 39 -1.87 5.51 -2.99
N ALA A 40 -2.75 4.53 -2.81
CA ALA A 40 -4.04 4.51 -3.51
C ALA A 40 -4.90 5.75 -3.21
N PHE A 41 -4.74 6.35 -2.04
CA PHE A 41 -5.45 7.59 -1.67
C PHE A 41 -5.00 8.82 -2.46
N LEU A 42 -3.84 8.81 -3.10
CA LEU A 42 -3.39 9.93 -3.94
C LEU A 42 -4.36 10.23 -5.09
N VAL A 43 -5.07 9.21 -5.60
CA VAL A 43 -6.01 9.38 -6.72
C VAL A 43 -7.24 10.19 -6.31
N PRO A 44 -8.02 9.84 -5.29
CA PRO A 44 -9.15 10.67 -4.86
C PRO A 44 -8.70 12.03 -4.30
N ILE A 45 -7.54 12.12 -3.65
CA ILE A 45 -6.97 13.40 -3.18
C ILE A 45 -6.66 14.30 -4.38
N TYR A 46 -6.01 13.80 -5.43
CA TYR A 46 -5.74 14.55 -6.65
C TYR A 46 -7.02 15.08 -7.30
N LEU A 47 -8.06 14.22 -7.38
CA LEU A 47 -9.36 14.64 -7.91
C LEU A 47 -10.00 15.76 -7.08
N LEU A 48 -9.88 15.70 -5.75
CA LEU A 48 -10.37 16.74 -4.84
C LEU A 48 -9.62 18.06 -5.02
N ILE A 49 -8.29 18.02 -5.14
CA ILE A 49 -7.48 19.22 -5.35
C ILE A 49 -7.84 19.89 -6.68
N LYS A 50 -8.01 19.10 -7.75
CA LYS A 50 -8.32 19.60 -9.08
C LYS A 50 -9.71 20.26 -9.18
N ASN A 51 -10.68 19.77 -8.44
CA ASN A 51 -12.09 20.21 -8.48
C ASN A 51 -12.66 20.33 -7.08
N PHE A 52 -12.10 21.24 -6.26
CA PHE A 52 -12.49 21.39 -4.87
C PHE A 52 -13.93 21.87 -4.74
N LYS A 53 -14.82 20.94 -4.40
CA LYS A 53 -16.22 21.24 -4.05
C LYS A 53 -16.55 20.48 -2.75
N ILE A 54 -16.64 21.19 -1.63
CA ILE A 54 -16.92 20.59 -0.31
C ILE A 54 -18.16 19.70 -0.34
N ASN A 55 -19.23 20.14 -1.02
CA ASN A 55 -20.46 19.35 -1.14
C ASN A 55 -20.28 18.00 -1.87
N SER A 56 -19.18 17.83 -2.62
CA SER A 56 -18.88 16.55 -3.28
C SER A 56 -18.23 15.54 -2.35
N ILE A 57 -17.65 15.99 -1.25
CA ILE A 57 -17.03 15.14 -0.23
C ILE A 57 -18.09 14.48 0.62
N ILE A 58 -19.14 15.26 0.98
CA ILE A 58 -20.24 14.83 1.84
C ILE A 58 -21.29 14.12 0.99
N ASN A 59 -21.03 12.87 0.64
CA ASN A 59 -22.03 11.99 0.03
C ASN A 59 -22.07 10.64 0.78
N ARG A 60 -23.18 9.94 0.70
CA ARG A 60 -23.39 8.67 1.42
C ARG A 60 -22.25 7.68 1.22
N THR A 61 -21.75 7.53 -0.01
CA THR A 61 -20.70 6.58 -0.36
C THR A 61 -19.37 6.93 0.32
N ASN A 62 -18.99 8.20 0.33
CA ASN A 62 -17.75 8.64 0.99
C ASN A 62 -17.87 8.55 2.52
N ILE A 63 -19.04 8.82 3.07
CA ILE A 63 -19.32 8.64 4.51
C ILE A 63 -19.16 7.17 4.89
N PHE A 64 -19.76 6.23 4.14
CA PHE A 64 -19.57 4.80 4.39
C PHE A 64 -18.10 4.39 4.28
N SER A 65 -17.38 4.85 3.25
CA SER A 65 -15.95 4.58 3.10
C SER A 65 -15.14 5.07 4.30
N LEU A 66 -15.46 6.27 4.80
CA LEU A 66 -14.82 6.83 5.99
C LEU A 66 -15.13 6.02 7.25
N ILE A 67 -16.40 5.58 7.42
CA ILE A 67 -16.79 4.72 8.54
C ILE A 67 -15.97 3.41 8.53
N PHE A 68 -15.90 2.72 7.39
CA PHE A 68 -15.11 1.49 7.28
C PHE A 68 -13.63 1.71 7.58
N LEU A 69 -13.05 2.79 7.07
CA LEU A 69 -11.67 3.15 7.37
C LEU A 69 -11.47 3.40 8.87
N THR A 70 -12.38 4.16 9.49
CA THR A 70 -12.33 4.46 10.93
C THR A 70 -12.46 3.18 11.76
N LEU A 71 -13.42 2.32 11.44
CA LEU A 71 -13.61 1.04 12.14
C LEU A 71 -12.36 0.14 12.03
N PHE A 72 -11.70 0.12 10.87
CA PHE A 72 -10.46 -0.62 10.71
C PHE A 72 -9.33 -0.07 11.58
N LEU A 73 -9.15 1.25 11.62
CA LEU A 73 -8.14 1.89 12.46
C LEU A 73 -8.43 1.67 13.95
N VAL A 74 -9.69 1.82 14.37
CA VAL A 74 -10.12 1.56 15.75
C VAL A 74 -9.88 0.10 16.12
N LYS A 75 -10.26 -0.85 15.26
CA LYS A 75 -9.98 -2.28 15.47
C LYS A 75 -8.49 -2.53 15.68
N ASN A 76 -7.63 -2.01 14.80
CA ASN A 76 -6.18 -2.19 14.95
C ASN A 76 -5.68 -1.58 16.25
N PHE A 77 -6.13 -0.37 16.58
CA PHE A 77 -5.74 0.31 17.82
C PHE A 77 -6.16 -0.49 19.06
N LEU A 78 -7.39 -0.98 19.13
CA LEU A 78 -7.86 -1.77 20.26
C LEU A 78 -7.13 -3.11 20.41
N LEU A 79 -6.78 -3.77 19.30
CA LEU A 79 -6.13 -5.07 19.33
C LEU A 79 -4.62 -4.99 19.60
N THR A 80 -3.96 -3.97 19.06
CA THR A 80 -2.49 -3.92 19.04
C THR A 80 -1.91 -2.69 19.72
N GLY A 81 -2.72 -1.68 20.05
CA GLY A 81 -2.25 -0.37 20.46
C GLY A 81 -1.67 0.48 19.32
N CYS A 82 -1.76 0.01 18.06
CA CYS A 82 -1.24 0.69 16.87
C CYS A 82 -2.38 1.02 15.92
N LEU A 83 -2.49 2.25 15.41
CA LEU A 83 -3.54 2.62 14.43
C LEU A 83 -3.41 1.83 13.13
N ALA A 84 -2.18 1.62 12.68
CA ALA A 84 -1.89 1.02 11.38
C ALA A 84 -0.82 -0.07 11.51
N PHE A 85 -1.15 -1.18 12.22
CA PHE A 85 -0.24 -2.32 12.32
C PHE A 85 0.03 -2.91 10.91
N PRO A 86 1.29 -3.24 10.53
CA PRO A 86 2.52 -3.29 11.35
C PRO A 86 3.42 -2.04 11.28
N ILE A 87 2.87 -0.85 11.14
CA ILE A 87 3.66 0.40 11.12
C ILE A 87 4.00 0.79 12.56
N GLU A 88 5.25 0.57 12.97
CA GLU A 88 5.74 0.82 14.33
C GLU A 88 5.47 2.25 14.82
N GLN A 89 5.61 3.26 13.94
CA GLN A 89 5.40 4.66 14.24
C GLN A 89 3.94 5.02 14.59
N SER A 90 3.00 4.14 14.24
CA SER A 90 1.57 4.31 14.54
C SER A 90 1.16 3.77 15.91
N CYS A 91 2.10 3.26 16.70
CA CYS A 91 1.83 2.60 17.98
C CYS A 91 1.86 3.57 19.16
N PHE A 92 0.86 3.50 20.03
CA PHE A 92 0.71 4.32 21.22
C PHE A 92 1.10 3.53 22.47
N GLN A 93 2.34 3.69 22.94
CA GLN A 93 2.88 2.93 24.07
C GLN A 93 2.26 3.32 25.44
N LYS A 94 1.57 4.45 25.51
CA LYS A 94 0.99 4.98 26.77
C LYS A 94 -0.37 4.40 27.11
N VAL A 95 -0.99 3.59 26.23
CA VAL A 95 -2.29 2.98 26.53
C VAL A 95 -2.10 1.75 27.41
N PHE A 96 -2.97 1.55 28.41
CA PHE A 96 -2.81 0.51 29.45
C PHE A 96 -2.87 -0.93 28.91
N TRP A 97 -3.47 -1.15 27.74
CA TRP A 97 -3.50 -2.47 27.08
C TRP A 97 -2.36 -2.67 26.07
N PHE A 98 -1.47 -1.68 25.91
CA PHE A 98 -0.34 -1.84 25.00
C PHE A 98 0.62 -2.90 25.54
N ASN A 99 0.95 -3.85 24.67
CA ASN A 99 1.96 -4.86 24.98
C ASN A 99 3.22 -4.57 24.15
N ASP A 100 4.37 -4.46 24.80
CA ASP A 100 5.66 -4.23 24.13
C ASP A 100 5.95 -5.27 23.05
N ASN A 101 5.45 -6.50 23.22
CA ASN A 101 5.54 -7.53 22.20
C ASN A 101 4.91 -7.11 20.86
N ASN A 102 3.87 -6.26 20.86
CA ASN A 102 3.25 -5.75 19.64
C ASN A 102 4.21 -4.82 18.86
N LYS A 103 5.01 -4.03 19.56
CA LYS A 103 6.04 -3.21 18.94
C LYS A 103 7.15 -4.05 18.32
N TYR A 104 7.62 -5.06 19.06
CA TYR A 104 8.61 -6.02 18.54
C TYR A 104 8.06 -6.79 17.35
N ALA A 105 6.81 -7.25 17.42
CA ALA A 105 6.13 -7.92 16.32
C ALA A 105 6.00 -7.01 15.08
N ALA A 106 5.61 -5.74 15.24
CA ALA A 106 5.53 -4.78 14.14
C ALA A 106 6.89 -4.56 13.47
N LYS A 107 7.94 -4.39 14.27
CA LYS A 107 9.33 -4.26 13.77
C LYS A 107 9.77 -5.53 13.04
N TYR A 108 9.52 -6.69 13.64
CA TYR A 108 9.90 -7.98 13.05
C TYR A 108 9.18 -8.21 11.71
N VAL A 109 7.86 -8.02 11.65
CA VAL A 109 7.06 -8.16 10.42
C VAL A 109 7.55 -7.21 9.32
N ARG A 110 7.92 -5.97 9.69
CA ARG A 110 8.50 -5.03 8.73
C ARG A 110 9.82 -5.54 8.16
N MET A 111 10.73 -5.97 9.03
CA MET A 111 12.05 -6.48 8.63
C MET A 111 11.92 -7.75 7.78
N GLU A 112 11.05 -8.66 8.18
CA GLU A 112 10.75 -9.87 7.43
C GLU A 112 10.19 -9.55 6.04
N ASN A 113 9.16 -8.69 5.94
CA ASN A 113 8.62 -8.27 4.64
C ASN A 113 9.67 -7.61 3.75
N GLU A 114 10.55 -6.79 4.31
CA GLU A 114 11.65 -6.17 3.57
C GLU A 114 12.65 -7.22 3.08
N ALA A 115 13.02 -8.17 3.91
CA ALA A 115 13.92 -9.26 3.54
C ALA A 115 13.32 -10.13 2.41
N TRP A 116 12.03 -10.47 2.50
CA TRP A 116 11.31 -11.21 1.45
C TRP A 116 11.30 -10.48 0.11
N THR A 117 11.06 -9.17 0.12
CA THR A 117 11.12 -8.36 -1.12
C THR A 117 12.53 -8.30 -1.72
N LYS A 118 13.54 -8.52 -0.90
CA LYS A 118 14.96 -8.62 -1.28
C LYS A 118 15.43 -10.05 -1.56
N SER A 119 14.51 -11.00 -1.76
CA SER A 119 14.81 -12.41 -2.08
C SER A 119 15.44 -13.21 -0.93
N TRP A 120 15.06 -12.92 0.32
CA TRP A 120 15.53 -13.63 1.51
C TRP A 120 15.45 -15.16 1.43
N PRO A 121 14.37 -15.78 0.90
CA PRO A 121 14.24 -17.24 0.89
C PRO A 121 15.37 -17.97 0.18
N ASP A 122 15.96 -17.34 -0.82
CA ASP A 122 17.05 -17.94 -1.59
C ASP A 122 18.40 -17.85 -0.86
N GLN A 123 18.41 -17.27 0.32
CA GLN A 123 19.61 -17.04 1.13
C GLN A 123 19.57 -17.81 2.46
N ILE A 124 18.78 -18.89 2.56
CA ILE A 124 18.63 -19.72 3.76
C ILE A 124 19.98 -20.24 4.27
N ASP A 125 20.91 -20.50 3.35
CA ASP A 125 22.25 -21.01 3.69
C ASP A 125 23.17 -19.96 4.33
N LEU A 126 22.81 -18.67 4.26
CA LEU A 126 23.71 -17.59 4.72
C LEU A 126 23.77 -17.43 6.24
N LYS A 127 22.94 -18.12 7.04
CA LYS A 127 22.89 -17.99 8.51
C LYS A 127 22.81 -16.53 9.01
N LYS A 128 22.34 -15.62 8.15
CA LYS A 128 22.19 -14.19 8.47
C LYS A 128 20.80 -13.92 9.04
N ASN A 129 20.74 -13.05 10.05
CA ASN A 129 19.47 -12.51 10.52
C ASN A 129 18.86 -11.57 9.46
N HIS A 130 17.53 -11.33 9.54
CA HIS A 130 16.85 -10.39 8.62
C HIS A 130 17.49 -9.00 8.62
N SER A 131 17.89 -8.47 9.79
CA SER A 131 18.55 -7.17 9.91
C SER A 131 19.87 -7.11 9.15
N ASP A 132 20.69 -8.14 9.31
CA ASP A 132 22.02 -8.18 8.70
C ASP A 132 21.92 -8.33 7.18
N TYR A 133 20.94 -9.14 6.73
CA TYR A 133 20.65 -9.30 5.32
C TYR A 133 20.16 -8.00 4.65
N ILE A 134 19.32 -7.23 5.36
CA ILE A 134 18.78 -5.97 4.85
C ILE A 134 19.86 -4.88 4.77
N SER A 135 20.75 -4.83 5.77
CA SER A 135 21.79 -3.79 5.85
C SER A 135 22.92 -3.97 4.83
N ASP A 136 23.18 -5.22 4.42
CA ASP A 136 24.19 -5.54 3.42
C ASP A 136 23.64 -5.38 2.00
N LEU A 137 24.30 -4.60 1.16
CA LEU A 137 23.94 -4.42 -0.26
C LEU A 137 24.10 -5.68 -1.12
N GLY A 138 24.64 -6.76 -0.57
CA GLY A 138 24.78 -8.06 -1.22
C GLY A 138 23.46 -8.65 -1.75
N TRP A 139 22.33 -8.28 -1.13
CA TRP A 139 21.00 -8.67 -1.58
C TRP A 139 20.65 -8.21 -3.01
N ILE A 140 21.28 -7.15 -3.50
CA ILE A 140 21.03 -6.61 -4.86
C ILE A 140 21.34 -7.67 -5.94
N LYS A 141 22.41 -8.44 -5.76
CA LYS A 141 22.80 -9.49 -6.70
C LYS A 141 21.71 -10.58 -6.77
N THR A 142 21.22 -11.01 -5.63
CA THR A 142 20.19 -12.05 -5.53
C THR A 142 18.86 -11.54 -6.06
N TRP A 143 18.47 -10.31 -5.68
CA TRP A 143 17.25 -9.67 -6.16
C TRP A 143 17.25 -9.52 -7.69
N LYS A 144 18.37 -9.05 -8.27
CA LYS A 144 18.52 -8.93 -9.73
C LYS A 144 18.33 -10.27 -10.42
N LYS A 145 18.90 -11.35 -9.86
CA LYS A 145 18.77 -12.70 -10.40
C LYS A 145 17.32 -13.20 -10.35
N ASN A 146 16.63 -13.03 -9.22
CA ASN A 146 15.33 -13.66 -8.96
C ASN A 146 14.15 -12.80 -9.39
N HIS A 147 14.23 -11.50 -9.17
CA HIS A 147 13.12 -10.57 -9.48
C HIS A 147 13.40 -9.68 -10.66
N GLY A 148 14.62 -9.18 -10.84
CA GLY A 148 14.93 -8.20 -11.87
C GLY A 148 14.64 -8.71 -13.28
N ILE A 149 15.07 -9.92 -13.59
CA ILE A 149 14.83 -10.55 -14.91
C ILE A 149 13.34 -10.81 -15.13
N VAL A 150 12.63 -11.28 -14.09
CA VAL A 150 11.19 -11.56 -14.19
C VAL A 150 10.39 -10.28 -14.39
N ILE A 151 10.75 -9.21 -13.67
CA ILE A 151 10.12 -7.89 -13.81
C ILE A 151 10.34 -7.35 -15.22
N ILE A 152 11.58 -7.38 -15.74
CA ILE A 152 11.88 -6.91 -17.10
C ILE A 152 11.08 -7.71 -18.13
N LYS A 153 11.05 -9.03 -18.03
CA LYS A 153 10.27 -9.87 -18.95
C LYS A 153 8.77 -9.60 -18.92
N LYS A 154 8.21 -9.26 -17.76
CA LYS A 154 6.76 -8.98 -17.61
C LYS A 154 6.40 -7.53 -17.96
N LEU A 155 7.29 -6.57 -17.69
CA LEU A 155 7.03 -5.16 -17.97
C LEU A 155 7.35 -4.77 -19.42
N SER A 156 8.33 -5.42 -20.05
CA SER A 156 8.76 -5.10 -21.40
C SER A 156 7.61 -5.12 -22.43
N PRO A 157 6.72 -6.15 -22.50
CA PRO A 157 5.59 -6.11 -23.41
C PRO A 157 4.60 -4.99 -23.12
N PHE A 158 4.42 -4.66 -21.84
CA PHE A 158 3.55 -3.58 -21.43
C PHE A 158 4.11 -2.20 -21.78
N LEU A 159 5.41 -2.00 -21.58
CA LEU A 159 6.10 -0.76 -21.96
C LEU A 159 6.13 -0.57 -23.48
N THR A 160 6.38 -1.64 -24.26
CA THR A 160 6.31 -1.58 -25.72
C THR A 160 4.90 -1.26 -26.20
N PHE A 161 3.88 -1.84 -25.60
CA PHE A 161 2.48 -1.50 -25.91
C PHE A 161 2.17 -0.03 -25.59
N LEU A 162 2.60 0.47 -24.45
CA LEU A 162 2.41 1.88 -24.09
C LEU A 162 3.12 2.81 -25.06
N THR A 163 4.37 2.52 -25.43
CA THR A 163 5.10 3.36 -26.40
C THR A 163 4.40 3.37 -27.75
N LEU A 164 3.89 2.24 -28.23
CA LEU A 164 3.12 2.16 -29.48
C LEU A 164 1.84 3.00 -29.42
N VAL A 165 1.12 2.98 -28.30
CA VAL A 165 -0.13 3.76 -28.12
C VAL A 165 0.11 5.27 -28.04
N PHE A 166 1.28 5.70 -27.53
CA PHE A 166 1.59 7.13 -27.40
C PHE A 166 2.34 7.71 -28.60
N VAL A 167 2.85 6.89 -29.50
CA VAL A 167 3.57 7.33 -30.72
C VAL A 167 2.65 7.35 -31.96
N ILE A 168 1.48 6.69 -31.91
CA ILE A 168 0.41 6.73 -32.93
C ILE A 168 -0.64 7.75 -32.51
#